data_56dac9c6c4a2ac88b58400d7357c6434
#
_entry.id   56dac9c6c4a2ac88b58400d7357c6434
#
_cell.length_a   1.000
_cell.length_b   1.000
_cell.length_c   1.000
_cell.angle_alpha   90.00
_cell.angle_beta   90.00
_cell.angle_gamma   90.00
#
_symmetry.space_group_name_H-M   'P 1'
#
loop_
_entity.id
_entity.type
_entity.pdbx_description
1 polymer ?
#
loop_
_entity_poly.entity_id
_entity_poly.type
_entity_poly.pdbx_seq_one_letter_code
_entity_poly.pdbx_strand_id
1 'polypeptide(L)'
;PFFFMSSETKQILTTDGIPLEVSLKKAEKKNKIKAFLLVAPLLLFLFITYVFPIGEMFTRSVDDRMVTNMLPKTFKAMESWDGKELPPEEVFTAFYSDFKFLVENETQGKLGQRLNKEKNGFNTITKKLMRLIKRNKIDESQSIKEQIMKIHKRWANVEYWQAIKRTAPPYTMAKYLK
;
A
#
# COMPACT_ATOMS: atom_id res chain seq x y z
N PRO A 1 64.72 -3.30 -41.19
CA PRO A 1 64.21 -1.98 -40.90
C PRO A 1 62.70 -1.99 -41.01
N PHE A 2 62.04 -1.97 -39.86
CA PHE A 2 60.58 -1.89 -39.81
C PHE A 2 60.17 -0.41 -39.94
N PHE A 3 59.54 -0.08 -41.05
CA PHE A 3 58.86 1.18 -41.25
C PHE A 3 57.59 1.20 -40.36
N PHE A 4 57.62 1.94 -39.30
CA PHE A 4 56.38 2.36 -38.59
C PHE A 4 55.70 3.44 -39.45
N MET A 5 54.71 3.05 -40.25
CA MET A 5 53.78 4.03 -40.82
C MET A 5 52.88 4.54 -39.70
N SER A 6 53.28 5.68 -39.17
CA SER A 6 52.40 6.52 -38.33
C SER A 6 51.26 7.00 -39.23
N SER A 7 50.07 6.43 -39.07
CA SER A 7 48.87 6.99 -39.69
C SER A 7 48.47 8.23 -38.90
N GLU A 8 49.00 9.39 -39.28
CA GLU A 8 48.45 10.66 -38.90
C GLU A 8 47.00 10.72 -39.37
N THR A 9 46.09 10.53 -38.48
CA THR A 9 44.66 10.77 -38.71
C THR A 9 44.51 12.30 -38.93
N LYS A 10 44.52 12.70 -40.19
CA LYS A 10 44.31 14.10 -40.60
C LYS A 10 42.94 14.52 -40.07
N GLN A 11 42.92 15.25 -38.98
CA GLN A 11 41.68 15.82 -38.42
C GLN A 11 41.17 16.85 -39.45
N ILE A 12 40.04 16.54 -40.05
CA ILE A 12 39.36 17.45 -40.97
C ILE A 12 38.74 18.53 -40.13
N LEU A 13 39.27 19.77 -40.23
CA LEU A 13 38.78 20.95 -39.59
C LEU A 13 37.67 21.58 -40.43
N THR A 14 36.62 22.06 -39.76
CA THR A 14 35.60 22.92 -40.39
C THR A 14 36.16 24.32 -40.65
N THR A 15 35.52 25.11 -41.50
CA THR A 15 35.89 26.50 -41.84
C THR A 15 36.15 27.39 -40.61
N ASP A 16 35.57 27.02 -39.45
CA ASP A 16 35.69 27.71 -38.16
C ASP A 16 36.79 27.15 -37.25
N GLY A 17 37.66 26.25 -37.77
CA GLY A 17 38.77 25.67 -36.99
C GLY A 17 38.41 24.63 -35.95
N ILE A 18 37.19 24.17 -35.92
CA ILE A 18 36.70 23.14 -34.97
C ILE A 18 36.81 21.76 -35.60
N PRO A 19 37.29 20.72 -34.91
CA PRO A 19 37.30 19.35 -35.43
C PRO A 19 35.91 18.93 -35.91
N LEU A 20 35.82 18.38 -37.14
CA LEU A 20 34.54 17.96 -37.74
C LEU A 20 33.71 17.03 -36.85
N GLU A 21 34.39 16.14 -36.14
CA GLU A 21 33.72 15.22 -35.22
C GLU A 21 32.94 15.92 -34.08
N VAL A 22 33.50 17.00 -33.56
CA VAL A 22 32.89 17.81 -32.48
C VAL A 22 31.68 18.56 -32.99
N SER A 23 31.79 19.15 -34.19
CA SER A 23 30.69 19.88 -34.83
C SER A 23 29.55 18.93 -35.24
N LEU A 24 29.85 17.72 -35.74
CA LEU A 24 28.88 16.69 -36.08
C LEU A 24 28.14 16.18 -34.80
N LYS A 25 28.88 15.84 -33.76
CA LYS A 25 28.28 15.43 -32.47
C LYS A 25 27.37 16.52 -31.89
N LYS A 26 27.78 17.79 -32.01
CA LYS A 26 26.95 18.91 -31.55
C LYS A 26 25.69 19.10 -32.39
N ALA A 27 25.82 18.96 -33.72
CA ALA A 27 24.68 19.01 -34.65
C ALA A 27 23.70 17.83 -34.44
N GLU A 28 24.21 16.60 -34.27
CA GLU A 28 23.40 15.42 -33.96
C GLU A 28 22.67 15.60 -32.64
N LYS A 29 23.35 16.07 -31.58
CA LYS A 29 22.71 16.30 -30.29
C LYS A 29 21.58 17.33 -30.40
N LYS A 30 21.82 18.42 -31.16
CA LYS A 30 20.79 19.43 -31.40
C LYS A 30 19.60 18.88 -32.18
N ASN A 31 19.85 18.07 -33.18
CA ASN A 31 18.77 17.43 -33.97
C ASN A 31 18.00 16.39 -33.16
N LYS A 32 18.68 15.60 -32.32
CA LYS A 32 18.02 14.67 -31.38
C LYS A 32 17.13 15.40 -30.40
N ILE A 33 17.59 16.52 -29.85
CA ILE A 33 16.76 17.34 -28.92
C ILE A 33 15.54 17.92 -29.65
N LYS A 34 15.72 18.45 -30.88
CA LYS A 34 14.59 18.96 -31.67
C LYS A 34 13.57 17.87 -31.99
N ALA A 35 14.02 16.69 -32.40
CA ALA A 35 13.15 15.54 -32.65
C ALA A 35 12.43 15.10 -31.38
N PHE A 36 13.12 15.05 -30.24
CA PHE A 36 12.51 14.74 -28.95
C PHE A 36 11.47 15.79 -28.55
N LEU A 37 11.76 17.07 -28.74
CA LEU A 37 10.86 18.16 -28.41
C LEU A 37 9.58 18.15 -29.27
N LEU A 38 9.67 17.67 -30.50
CA LEU A 38 8.52 17.49 -31.38
C LEU A 38 7.61 16.34 -30.90
N VAL A 39 8.21 15.25 -30.39
CA VAL A 39 7.47 14.07 -29.92
C VAL A 39 7.06 14.21 -28.42
N ALA A 40 7.74 15.08 -27.68
CA ALA A 40 7.54 15.29 -26.25
C ALA A 40 6.06 15.56 -25.85
N PRO A 41 5.29 16.42 -26.54
CA PRO A 41 3.90 16.67 -26.18
C PRO A 41 3.04 15.41 -26.31
N LEU A 42 3.28 14.58 -27.32
CA LEU A 42 2.56 13.31 -27.50
C LEU A 42 2.95 12.30 -26.39
N LEU A 43 4.24 12.19 -26.10
CA LEU A 43 4.73 11.30 -25.03
C LEU A 43 4.20 11.75 -23.66
N LEU A 44 4.19 13.07 -23.41
CA LEU A 44 3.64 13.63 -22.16
C LEU A 44 2.15 13.31 -22.02
N PHE A 45 1.38 13.45 -23.10
CA PHE A 45 -0.03 13.10 -23.12
C PHE A 45 -0.24 11.61 -22.81
N LEU A 46 0.51 10.72 -23.46
CA LEU A 46 0.46 9.28 -23.20
C LEU A 46 0.85 8.97 -21.75
N PHE A 47 1.89 9.62 -21.24
CA PHE A 47 2.36 9.42 -19.87
C PHE A 47 1.28 9.81 -18.84
N ILE A 48 0.66 10.97 -19.00
CA ILE A 48 -0.41 11.42 -18.11
C ILE A 48 -1.63 10.51 -18.22
N THR A 49 -2.02 10.11 -19.43
CA THR A 49 -3.26 9.34 -19.65
C THR A 49 -3.14 7.88 -19.22
N TYR A 50 -1.97 7.26 -19.36
CA TYR A 50 -1.77 5.83 -19.11
C TYR A 50 -0.92 5.53 -17.88
N VAL A 51 0.24 6.16 -17.75
CA VAL A 51 1.19 5.85 -16.67
C VAL A 51 0.69 6.37 -15.33
N PHE A 52 0.09 7.56 -15.30
CA PHE A 52 -0.42 8.14 -14.07
C PHE A 52 -1.55 7.30 -13.43
N PRO A 53 -2.61 6.89 -14.16
CA PRO A 53 -3.65 6.01 -13.59
C PRO A 53 -3.12 4.65 -13.17
N ILE A 54 -2.19 4.07 -13.94
CA ILE A 54 -1.56 2.77 -13.57
C ILE A 54 -0.75 2.92 -12.29
N GLY A 55 0.03 3.99 -12.15
CA GLY A 55 0.77 4.30 -10.93
C GLY A 55 -0.13 4.49 -9.72
N GLU A 56 -1.25 5.19 -9.89
CA GLU A 56 -2.25 5.38 -8.83
C GLU A 56 -2.92 4.05 -8.42
N MET A 57 -3.26 3.20 -9.39
CA MET A 57 -3.78 1.85 -9.10
C MET A 57 -2.74 1.00 -8.34
N PHE A 58 -1.48 1.11 -8.72
CA PHE A 58 -0.40 0.36 -8.07
C PHE A 58 -0.17 0.82 -6.62
N THR A 59 -0.16 2.14 -6.37
CA THR A 59 -0.04 2.68 -5.01
C THR A 59 -1.22 2.31 -4.14
N ARG A 60 -2.44 2.33 -4.67
CA ARG A 60 -3.64 1.86 -3.95
C ARG A 60 -3.64 0.35 -3.69
N SER A 61 -3.05 -0.45 -4.57
CA SER A 61 -2.93 -1.91 -4.39
C SER A 61 -1.95 -2.27 -3.26
N VAL A 62 -0.97 -1.43 -3.00
CA VAL A 62 0.04 -1.63 -1.93
C VAL A 62 -0.39 -0.97 -0.61
N ASP A 63 -1.38 -0.08 -0.62
CA ASP A 63 -1.84 0.61 0.59
C ASP A 63 -2.86 -0.24 1.38
N ASP A 64 -2.36 -1.29 2.02
CA ASP A 64 -3.12 -2.14 2.96
C ASP A 64 -3.38 -1.47 4.33
N ARG A 65 -3.09 -0.17 4.48
CA ARG A 65 -3.27 0.58 5.73
C ARG A 65 -4.73 0.83 6.09
N MET A 66 -5.65 0.54 5.17
CA MET A 66 -7.08 0.77 5.41
C MET A 66 -7.58 0.11 6.70
N VAL A 67 -7.25 -1.16 6.93
CA VAL A 67 -7.69 -1.89 8.13
C VAL A 67 -6.99 -1.35 9.38
N THR A 68 -5.70 -1.06 9.28
CA THR A 68 -4.93 -0.47 10.40
C THR A 68 -5.48 0.88 10.83
N ASN A 69 -5.87 1.72 9.86
CA ASN A 69 -6.48 3.02 10.15
C ASN A 69 -7.89 2.89 10.74
N MET A 70 -8.60 1.81 10.42
CA MET A 70 -9.94 1.53 10.97
C MET A 70 -9.90 0.92 12.37
N LEU A 71 -8.84 0.17 12.70
CA LEU A 71 -8.69 -0.57 13.95
C LEU A 71 -7.40 -0.20 14.71
N PRO A 72 -7.11 1.09 14.96
CA PRO A 72 -5.83 1.51 15.53
C PRO A 72 -5.57 0.96 16.94
N LYS A 73 -6.59 0.98 17.82
CA LYS A 73 -6.49 0.45 19.19
C LYS A 73 -6.33 -1.07 19.18
N THR A 74 -7.04 -1.75 18.30
CA THR A 74 -6.97 -3.20 18.14
C THR A 74 -5.58 -3.65 17.74
N PHE A 75 -4.96 -3.03 16.75
CA PHE A 75 -3.60 -3.39 16.32
C PHE A 75 -2.57 -3.10 17.41
N LYS A 76 -2.71 -1.99 18.13
CA LYS A 76 -1.85 -1.69 19.28
C LYS A 76 -1.95 -2.75 20.37
N ALA A 77 -3.16 -3.20 20.70
CA ALA A 77 -3.37 -4.28 21.65
C ALA A 77 -2.87 -5.65 21.14
N MET A 78 -2.90 -5.87 19.81
CA MET A 78 -2.39 -7.10 19.19
C MET A 78 -0.86 -7.17 19.08
N GLU A 79 -0.12 -6.10 19.34
CA GLU A 79 1.35 -6.12 19.32
C GLU A 79 1.92 -7.11 20.34
N SER A 80 1.29 -7.20 21.52
CA SER A 80 1.69 -8.12 22.60
C SER A 80 1.16 -9.55 22.44
N TRP A 81 0.23 -9.77 21.51
CA TRP A 81 -0.39 -11.09 21.30
C TRP A 81 0.42 -11.93 20.30
N ASP A 82 0.77 -13.17 20.69
CA ASP A 82 1.59 -14.09 19.89
C ASP A 82 0.83 -14.78 18.74
N GLY A 83 -0.49 -14.74 18.76
CA GLY A 83 -1.34 -15.30 17.71
C GLY A 83 -1.61 -16.81 17.83
N LYS A 84 -1.16 -17.49 18.87
CA LYS A 84 -1.33 -18.95 19.06
C LYS A 84 -2.67 -19.31 19.68
N GLU A 85 -3.09 -18.54 20.67
CA GLU A 85 -4.33 -18.73 21.39
C GLU A 85 -5.30 -17.59 21.12
N LEU A 86 -6.52 -17.69 21.67
CA LEU A 86 -7.47 -16.60 21.60
C LEU A 86 -6.88 -15.33 22.23
N PRO A 87 -7.09 -14.16 21.59
CA PRO A 87 -6.57 -12.91 22.14
C PRO A 87 -7.08 -12.65 23.58
N PRO A 88 -6.30 -11.92 24.39
CA PRO A 88 -6.73 -11.48 25.71
C PRO A 88 -7.90 -10.51 25.64
N GLU A 89 -8.55 -10.26 26.77
CA GLU A 89 -9.69 -9.35 26.93
C GLU A 89 -9.39 -7.94 26.35
N GLU A 90 -8.16 -7.48 26.52
CA GLU A 90 -7.71 -6.15 26.04
C GLU A 90 -7.89 -5.99 24.52
N VAL A 91 -7.60 -7.05 23.74
CA VAL A 91 -7.76 -7.04 22.29
C VAL A 91 -9.23 -7.00 21.90
N PHE A 92 -10.09 -7.75 22.61
CA PHE A 92 -11.54 -7.73 22.38
C PHE A 92 -12.14 -6.37 22.73
N THR A 93 -11.71 -5.75 23.82
CA THR A 93 -12.16 -4.43 24.25
C THR A 93 -11.71 -3.35 23.27
N ALA A 94 -10.46 -3.40 22.83
CA ALA A 94 -9.93 -2.50 21.81
C ALA A 94 -10.68 -2.64 20.49
N PHE A 95 -10.91 -3.87 20.06
CA PHE A 95 -11.68 -4.15 18.85
C PHE A 95 -13.12 -3.64 18.93
N TYR A 96 -13.78 -3.86 20.05
CA TYR A 96 -15.13 -3.34 20.29
C TYR A 96 -15.17 -1.82 20.22
N SER A 97 -14.21 -1.15 20.86
CA SER A 97 -14.11 0.32 20.85
C SER A 97 -13.92 0.87 19.44
N ASP A 98 -12.98 0.29 18.66
CA ASP A 98 -12.75 0.69 17.28
C ASP A 98 -13.98 0.39 16.39
N PHE A 99 -14.57 -0.79 16.56
CA PHE A 99 -15.73 -1.19 15.76
C PHE A 99 -16.99 -0.36 16.07
N LYS A 100 -17.18 0.02 17.34
CA LYS A 100 -18.25 0.94 17.75
C LYS A 100 -18.11 2.29 17.06
N PHE A 101 -16.89 2.83 17.03
CA PHE A 101 -16.59 4.07 16.30
C PHE A 101 -16.89 3.95 14.79
N LEU A 102 -16.56 2.81 14.19
CA LEU A 102 -16.89 2.56 12.77
C LEU A 102 -18.40 2.47 12.54
N VAL A 103 -19.14 1.90 13.46
CA VAL A 103 -20.62 1.81 13.40
C VAL A 103 -21.25 3.20 13.50
N GLU A 104 -20.75 4.06 14.37
CA GLU A 104 -21.21 5.44 14.52
C GLU A 104 -20.95 6.26 13.25
N ASN A 105 -19.83 6.01 12.55
CA ASN A 105 -19.46 6.67 11.29
C ASN A 105 -19.94 5.93 10.03
N GLU A 106 -20.73 4.87 10.17
CA GLU A 106 -21.27 4.05 9.07
C GLU A 106 -20.21 3.43 8.11
N THR A 107 -18.98 3.25 8.58
CA THR A 107 -17.85 2.72 7.78
C THR A 107 -17.56 1.23 8.03
N GLN A 108 -18.23 0.61 8.98
CA GLN A 108 -18.05 -0.82 9.35
C GLN A 108 -18.22 -1.81 8.17
N GLY A 109 -19.01 -1.44 7.16
CA GLY A 109 -19.21 -2.26 5.97
C GLY A 109 -17.94 -2.46 5.16
N LYS A 110 -17.12 -1.43 5.05
CA LYS A 110 -15.81 -1.49 4.35
C LYS A 110 -14.85 -2.45 5.06
N LEU A 111 -14.81 -2.39 6.40
CA LEU A 111 -14.02 -3.32 7.21
C LEU A 111 -14.45 -4.77 7.00
N GLY A 112 -15.75 -5.05 7.09
CA GLY A 112 -16.29 -6.40 6.89
C GLY A 112 -15.96 -6.96 5.51
N GLN A 113 -16.09 -6.16 4.47
CA GLN A 113 -15.74 -6.56 3.10
C GLN A 113 -14.24 -6.84 2.94
N ARG A 114 -13.38 -5.99 3.51
CA ARG A 114 -11.93 -6.18 3.43
C ARG A 114 -11.47 -7.43 4.18
N LEU A 115 -11.93 -7.61 5.40
CA LEU A 115 -11.62 -8.79 6.20
C LEU A 115 -12.19 -10.08 5.59
N ASN A 116 -13.32 -9.99 4.91
CA ASN A 116 -13.93 -11.15 4.24
C ASN A 116 -13.09 -11.66 3.06
N LYS A 117 -12.21 -10.84 2.48
CA LYS A 117 -11.22 -11.27 1.49
C LYS A 117 -10.11 -12.12 2.12
N GLU A 118 -9.74 -11.84 3.37
CA GLU A 118 -8.73 -12.63 4.10
C GLU A 118 -9.29 -13.96 4.59
N LYS A 119 -10.51 -13.92 5.13
CA LYS A 119 -11.22 -15.12 5.59
C LYS A 119 -12.71 -14.97 5.40
N ASN A 120 -13.31 -15.90 4.69
CA ASN A 120 -14.75 -15.89 4.44
C ASN A 120 -15.56 -15.96 5.74
N GLY A 121 -16.62 -15.19 5.81
CA GLY A 121 -17.56 -15.15 6.93
C GLY A 121 -17.47 -13.92 7.82
N PHE A 122 -16.49 -13.04 7.61
CA PHE A 122 -16.41 -11.77 8.33
C PHE A 122 -17.64 -10.89 8.11
N ASN A 123 -18.18 -10.84 6.90
CA ASN A 123 -19.39 -10.06 6.63
C ASN A 123 -20.57 -10.45 7.53
N THR A 124 -20.70 -11.74 7.83
CA THR A 124 -21.78 -12.24 8.68
C THR A 124 -21.59 -11.81 10.14
N ILE A 125 -20.38 -12.01 10.66
CA ILE A 125 -20.09 -11.74 12.08
C ILE A 125 -20.04 -10.24 12.38
N THR A 126 -19.50 -9.43 11.47
CA THR A 126 -19.48 -7.98 11.61
C THR A 126 -20.87 -7.37 11.52
N LYS A 127 -21.74 -7.86 10.62
CA LYS A 127 -23.15 -7.44 10.55
C LYS A 127 -23.95 -7.78 11.82
N LYS A 128 -23.70 -8.95 12.42
CA LYS A 128 -24.35 -9.33 13.69
C LYS A 128 -23.89 -8.41 14.83
N LEU A 129 -22.57 -8.17 14.94
CA LEU A 129 -22.02 -7.29 15.95
C LEU A 129 -22.56 -5.85 15.79
N MET A 130 -22.57 -5.33 14.58
CA MET A 130 -23.14 -4.02 14.26
C MET A 130 -24.59 -3.88 14.75
N ARG A 131 -25.43 -4.89 14.48
CA ARG A 131 -26.85 -4.84 14.91
C ARG A 131 -27.00 -4.81 16.43
N LEU A 132 -26.13 -5.48 17.17
CA LEU A 132 -26.16 -5.48 18.64
C LEU A 132 -25.67 -4.15 19.21
N ILE A 133 -24.64 -3.57 18.60
CA ILE A 133 -24.16 -2.21 18.98
C ILE A 133 -25.25 -1.17 18.72
N LYS A 134 -25.86 -1.17 17.53
CA LYS A 134 -26.96 -0.23 17.21
C LYS A 134 -28.18 -0.36 18.13
N ARG A 135 -28.39 -1.53 18.71
CA ARG A 135 -29.48 -1.81 19.67
C ARG A 135 -29.07 -1.63 21.14
N ASN A 136 -27.86 -1.16 21.42
CA ASN A 136 -27.29 -1.02 22.76
C ASN A 136 -27.44 -2.32 23.61
N LYS A 137 -27.23 -3.48 22.98
CA LYS A 137 -27.36 -4.79 23.63
C LYS A 137 -26.05 -5.34 24.19
N ILE A 138 -24.95 -4.60 24.08
CA ILE A 138 -23.65 -4.97 24.64
C ILE A 138 -23.43 -4.13 25.90
N ASP A 139 -23.20 -4.83 27.00
CA ASP A 139 -22.96 -4.20 28.30
C ASP A 139 -21.45 -4.00 28.51
N GLU A 140 -21.03 -2.74 28.50
CA GLU A 140 -19.63 -2.36 28.67
C GLU A 140 -19.09 -2.60 30.09
N SER A 141 -19.98 -2.86 31.07
CA SER A 141 -19.58 -3.20 32.43
C SER A 141 -19.18 -4.67 32.62
N GLN A 142 -19.50 -5.51 31.65
CA GLN A 142 -19.19 -6.94 31.66
C GLN A 142 -18.06 -7.27 30.68
N SER A 143 -17.55 -8.53 30.74
CA SER A 143 -16.53 -8.98 29.80
C SER A 143 -17.00 -8.86 28.35
N ILE A 144 -16.33 -8.02 27.59
CA ILE A 144 -16.59 -7.83 26.15
C ILE A 144 -16.25 -9.09 25.37
N LYS A 145 -15.17 -9.78 25.76
CA LYS A 145 -14.75 -11.04 25.15
C LYS A 145 -15.86 -12.09 25.19
N GLU A 146 -16.44 -12.31 26.36
CA GLU A 146 -17.51 -13.29 26.50
C GLU A 146 -18.75 -12.92 25.68
N GLN A 147 -19.14 -11.65 25.69
CA GLN A 147 -20.28 -11.17 24.92
C GLN A 147 -20.06 -11.32 23.42
N ILE A 148 -18.89 -10.95 22.88
CA ILE A 148 -18.56 -11.09 21.47
C ILE A 148 -18.53 -12.58 21.06
N MET A 149 -17.95 -13.46 21.87
CA MET A 149 -17.91 -14.90 21.58
C MET A 149 -19.32 -15.52 21.57
N LYS A 150 -20.24 -15.06 22.41
CA LYS A 150 -21.64 -15.49 22.42
C LYS A 150 -22.41 -15.06 21.17
N ILE A 151 -22.03 -13.96 20.52
CA ILE A 151 -22.68 -13.48 19.29
C ILE A 151 -22.57 -14.51 18.14
N HIS A 152 -21.38 -15.07 17.99
CA HIS A 152 -21.14 -16.07 16.96
C HIS A 152 -19.87 -16.89 17.26
N LYS A 153 -19.94 -18.20 17.06
CA LYS A 153 -18.84 -19.16 17.30
C LYS A 153 -17.51 -18.81 16.58
N ARG A 154 -17.59 -18.10 15.47
CA ARG A 154 -16.40 -17.66 14.71
C ARG A 154 -15.54 -16.68 15.51
N TRP A 155 -16.09 -15.89 16.41
CA TRP A 155 -15.31 -15.02 17.29
C TRP A 155 -14.49 -15.79 18.33
N ALA A 156 -14.87 -17.03 18.63
CA ALA A 156 -14.11 -17.96 19.46
C ALA A 156 -13.04 -18.73 18.67
N ASN A 157 -12.93 -18.53 17.37
CA ASN A 157 -11.92 -19.18 16.53
C ASN A 157 -10.71 -18.23 16.33
N VAL A 158 -9.54 -18.70 16.76
CA VAL A 158 -8.27 -17.97 16.66
C VAL A 158 -7.94 -17.53 15.24
N GLU A 159 -8.29 -18.32 14.24
CA GLU A 159 -8.00 -18.02 12.83
C GLU A 159 -8.62 -16.70 12.33
N TYR A 160 -9.76 -16.30 12.87
CA TYR A 160 -10.38 -15.02 12.53
C TYR A 160 -9.57 -13.84 13.09
N TRP A 161 -9.04 -13.97 14.28
CA TRP A 161 -8.16 -12.97 14.89
C TRP A 161 -6.78 -12.92 14.23
N GLN A 162 -6.24 -14.09 13.85
CA GLN A 162 -5.03 -14.17 13.04
C GLN A 162 -5.22 -13.51 11.66
N ALA A 163 -6.39 -13.67 11.05
CA ALA A 163 -6.71 -12.99 9.80
C ALA A 163 -6.72 -11.46 9.96
N ILE A 164 -7.27 -10.94 11.06
CA ILE A 164 -7.18 -9.50 11.37
C ILE A 164 -5.72 -9.08 11.55
N LYS A 165 -4.93 -9.83 12.31
CA LYS A 165 -3.51 -9.53 12.54
C LYS A 165 -2.70 -9.52 11.24
N ARG A 166 -2.98 -10.40 10.30
CA ARG A 166 -2.31 -10.45 8.98
C ARG A 166 -2.59 -9.23 8.11
N THR A 167 -3.69 -8.52 8.32
CA THR A 167 -3.98 -7.26 7.63
C THR A 167 -3.18 -6.07 8.15
N ALA A 168 -2.45 -6.24 9.26
CA ALA A 168 -1.47 -5.25 9.68
C ALA A 168 -0.33 -5.19 8.65
N PRO A 169 0.10 -4.00 8.20
CA PRO A 169 1.20 -3.90 7.26
C PRO A 169 2.47 -4.53 7.87
N PRO A 170 3.15 -5.45 7.15
CA PRO A 170 4.32 -6.15 7.66
C PRO A 170 5.52 -5.22 7.89
N TYR A 171 5.46 -4.00 7.39
CA TYR A 171 6.56 -3.05 7.40
C TYR A 171 6.11 -1.69 7.89
N THR A 172 6.31 -1.41 9.16
CA THR A 172 6.40 -0.03 9.64
C THR A 172 7.81 0.46 9.33
N MET A 173 7.94 1.60 8.63
CA MET A 173 9.24 2.28 8.37
C MET A 173 10.08 2.46 9.64
N ALA A 174 9.46 2.47 10.81
CA ALA A 174 10.13 2.51 12.11
C ALA A 174 11.05 1.30 12.39
N LYS A 175 10.87 0.16 11.72
CA LYS A 175 11.77 -1.00 11.83
C LYS A 175 13.06 -0.89 11.00
N TYR A 176 13.08 0.01 10.01
CA TYR A 176 14.25 0.24 9.15
C TYR A 176 15.11 1.42 9.59
N LEU A 177 14.64 2.20 10.58
CA LEU A 177 15.34 3.38 11.12
C LEU A 177 16.03 3.13 12.47
N LYS A 178 16.21 1.85 12.84
CA LYS A 178 17.03 1.47 14.01
C LYS A 178 18.35 0.86 13.58
#